data_4a72dfdc43fa419f07509d2d25e2d813
#
_entry.id   4a72dfdc43fa419f07509d2d25e2d813
#
_cell.length_a   1.000
_cell.length_b   1.000
_cell.length_c   1.000
_cell.angle_alpha   90.00
_cell.angle_beta   90.00
_cell.angle_gamma   90.00
#
_symmetry.space_group_name_H-M   'P 1'
#
loop_
_entity.id
_entity.type
_entity.pdbx_description
1 polymer ?
#
loop_
_entity_poly.entity_id
_entity_poly.type
_entity_poly.pdbx_seq_one_letter_code
_entity_poly.pdbx_strand_id
1 'polypeptide(L)'
;MKIALLSDIHANRQALDACLQHARAHGAEQFALLGDLVGYGGEPVAVVEQVRDLAQQGALCVLGNHDAMALAPPANPRNRSELGAQWTHDQLGNSHIAFLQSLPLTARLGSSALLVHASADMPAQWRYVEDSNAAERSMTAAQGIDPAIRYVFCGHVHEQVLYFLTPTAKLMRFAPEPGVPVPVPTHRQWLGIVGSVGQPR
;
A
#
# COMPACT_ATOMS: atom_id res chain seq x y z
N MET A 1 -9.47 -14.98 -10.84
CA MET A 1 -8.49 -13.89 -10.97
C MET A 1 -7.64 -13.85 -9.71
N LYS A 2 -6.33 -13.93 -9.83
CA LYS A 2 -5.37 -13.83 -8.71
C LYS A 2 -4.71 -12.46 -8.76
N ILE A 3 -4.67 -11.76 -7.62
CA ILE A 3 -4.16 -10.39 -7.51
C ILE A 3 -2.96 -10.39 -6.58
N ALA A 4 -1.86 -9.75 -6.99
CA ALA A 4 -0.72 -9.46 -6.13
C ALA A 4 -0.88 -8.08 -5.52
N LEU A 5 -0.80 -8.01 -4.19
CA LEU A 5 -0.79 -6.76 -3.43
C LEU A 5 0.64 -6.47 -3.01
N LEU A 6 1.18 -5.33 -3.42
CA LEU A 6 2.52 -4.86 -3.11
C LEU A 6 2.44 -3.48 -2.45
N SER A 7 3.32 -3.18 -1.51
CA SER A 7 3.37 -1.90 -0.82
C SER A 7 4.78 -1.54 -0.42
N ASP A 8 5.00 -0.26 -0.13
CA ASP A 8 6.24 0.20 0.50
C ASP A 8 7.48 -0.23 -0.31
N ILE A 9 7.47 0.13 -1.59
CA ILE A 9 8.50 -0.23 -2.58
C ILE A 9 9.77 0.58 -2.36
N HIS A 10 9.60 1.83 -1.91
CA HIS A 10 10.68 2.70 -1.47
C HIS A 10 11.86 2.79 -2.44
N ALA A 11 11.57 3.08 -3.72
CA ALA A 11 12.58 3.25 -4.76
C ALA A 11 13.59 2.09 -4.85
N ASN A 12 13.19 0.87 -4.46
CA ASN A 12 13.98 -0.36 -4.54
C ASN A 12 13.52 -1.18 -5.75
N ARG A 13 14.11 -0.87 -6.91
CA ARG A 13 13.75 -1.52 -8.17
C ARG A 13 14.01 -3.01 -8.15
N GLN A 14 15.13 -3.46 -7.58
CA GLN A 14 15.52 -4.87 -7.57
C GLN A 14 14.51 -5.70 -6.75
N ALA A 15 14.05 -5.17 -5.61
CA ALA A 15 13.03 -5.83 -4.81
C ALA A 15 11.68 -5.86 -5.54
N LEU A 16 11.30 -4.76 -6.22
CA LEU A 16 10.08 -4.72 -7.04
C LEU A 16 10.13 -5.75 -8.16
N ASP A 17 11.23 -5.81 -8.91
CA ASP A 17 11.42 -6.78 -10.01
C ASP A 17 11.28 -8.22 -9.50
N ALA A 18 11.93 -8.55 -8.38
CA ALA A 18 11.84 -9.88 -7.77
C ALA A 18 10.40 -10.22 -7.33
N CYS A 19 9.69 -9.28 -6.70
CA CYS A 19 8.30 -9.48 -6.29
C CYS A 19 7.35 -9.65 -7.47
N LEU A 20 7.52 -8.85 -8.53
CA LEU A 20 6.71 -8.97 -9.75
C LEU A 20 6.94 -10.30 -10.46
N GLN A 21 8.20 -10.73 -10.56
CA GLN A 21 8.56 -12.02 -11.15
C GLN A 21 7.94 -13.17 -10.35
N HIS A 22 8.09 -13.14 -9.03
CA HIS A 22 7.51 -14.14 -8.13
C HIS A 22 5.98 -14.19 -8.24
N ALA A 23 5.32 -13.05 -8.21
CA ALA A 23 3.87 -12.96 -8.32
C ALA A 23 3.36 -13.55 -9.66
N ARG A 24 4.01 -13.21 -10.78
CA ARG A 24 3.68 -13.76 -12.11
C ARG A 24 3.90 -15.28 -12.16
N ALA A 25 5.01 -15.79 -11.62
CA ALA A 25 5.28 -17.22 -11.56
C ALA A 25 4.24 -17.98 -10.71
N HIS A 26 3.60 -17.29 -9.76
CA HIS A 26 2.49 -17.83 -8.96
C HIS A 26 1.11 -17.54 -9.54
N GLY A 27 1.04 -17.05 -10.79
CA GLY A 27 -0.20 -16.87 -11.54
C GLY A 27 -0.97 -15.60 -11.16
N ALA A 28 -0.30 -14.54 -10.67
CA ALA A 28 -0.96 -13.24 -10.51
C ALA A 28 -1.33 -12.68 -11.89
N GLU A 29 -2.58 -12.31 -12.05
CA GLU A 29 -3.17 -11.75 -13.28
C GLU A 29 -3.33 -10.24 -13.20
N GLN A 30 -3.39 -9.70 -11.97
CA GLN A 30 -3.52 -8.28 -11.68
C GLN A 30 -2.61 -7.88 -10.53
N PHE A 31 -2.26 -6.59 -10.49
CA PHE A 31 -1.42 -6.00 -9.45
C PHE A 31 -2.14 -4.84 -8.78
N ALA A 32 -1.85 -4.65 -7.49
CA ALA A 32 -2.22 -3.45 -6.75
C ALA A 32 -1.04 -2.96 -5.93
N LEU A 33 -0.67 -1.69 -6.10
CA LEU A 33 0.45 -1.02 -5.46
C LEU A 33 -0.12 -0.05 -4.41
N LEU A 34 0.16 -0.34 -3.13
CA LEU A 34 -0.49 0.34 -2.01
C LEU A 34 0.30 1.55 -1.49
N GLY A 35 1.00 2.27 -2.38
CA GLY A 35 1.73 3.48 -2.04
C GLY A 35 3.15 3.27 -1.54
N ASP A 36 3.79 4.38 -1.21
CA ASP A 36 5.22 4.48 -0.90
C ASP A 36 6.07 3.84 -1.99
N LEU A 37 5.83 4.32 -3.22
CA LEU A 37 6.60 3.91 -4.40
C LEU A 37 8.03 4.42 -4.30
N VAL A 38 8.21 5.63 -3.75
CA VAL A 38 9.50 6.30 -3.58
C VAL A 38 9.86 6.49 -2.10
N GLY A 39 10.97 7.17 -1.85
CA GLY A 39 11.54 7.34 -0.50
C GLY A 39 12.52 6.23 -0.13
N TYR A 40 13.46 6.51 0.76
CA TYR A 40 14.53 5.65 1.25
C TYR A 40 15.52 5.16 0.19
N GLY A 41 15.07 4.39 -0.81
CA GLY A 41 15.91 3.77 -1.83
C GLY A 41 16.42 4.73 -2.90
N GLY A 42 17.32 4.24 -3.75
CA GLY A 42 18.09 5.05 -4.67
C GLY A 42 17.60 5.12 -6.12
N GLU A 43 16.51 4.44 -6.48
CA GLU A 43 16.04 4.35 -7.88
C GLU A 43 14.60 4.84 -8.08
N PRO A 44 14.25 6.08 -7.64
CA PRO A 44 12.88 6.57 -7.69
C PRO A 44 12.34 6.67 -9.12
N VAL A 45 13.15 7.13 -10.07
CA VAL A 45 12.75 7.25 -11.48
C VAL A 45 12.35 5.89 -12.05
N ALA A 46 13.22 4.90 -11.92
CA ALA A 46 12.99 3.57 -12.48
C ALA A 46 11.76 2.89 -11.88
N VAL A 47 11.54 3.05 -10.56
CA VAL A 47 10.34 2.51 -9.89
C VAL A 47 9.08 3.22 -10.36
N VAL A 48 9.06 4.55 -10.44
CA VAL A 48 7.89 5.31 -10.89
C VAL A 48 7.54 4.96 -12.34
N GLU A 49 8.54 4.83 -13.24
CA GLU A 49 8.31 4.41 -14.63
C GLU A 49 7.69 3.00 -14.69
N GLN A 50 8.25 2.05 -13.96
CA GLN A 50 7.77 0.68 -13.94
C GLN A 50 6.35 0.58 -13.37
N VAL A 51 6.04 1.32 -12.30
CA VAL A 51 4.70 1.35 -11.72
C VAL A 51 3.70 2.05 -12.65
N ARG A 52 4.12 3.11 -13.33
CA ARG A 52 3.29 3.76 -14.37
C ARG A 52 2.93 2.80 -15.50
N ASP A 53 3.89 2.00 -15.96
CA ASP A 53 3.65 0.99 -16.99
C ASP A 53 2.69 -0.10 -16.50
N LEU A 54 2.82 -0.53 -15.23
CA LEU A 54 1.86 -1.46 -14.61
C LEU A 54 0.45 -0.83 -14.51
N ALA A 55 0.35 0.45 -14.15
CA ALA A 55 -0.93 1.17 -14.08
C ALA A 55 -1.60 1.26 -15.47
N GLN A 56 -0.83 1.51 -16.54
CA GLN A 56 -1.33 1.48 -17.92
C GLN A 56 -1.83 0.09 -18.34
N GLN A 57 -1.30 -0.97 -17.72
CA GLN A 57 -1.75 -2.36 -17.91
C GLN A 57 -2.93 -2.74 -16.99
N GLY A 58 -3.46 -1.80 -16.20
CA GLY A 58 -4.63 -1.99 -15.35
C GLY A 58 -4.30 -2.29 -13.88
N ALA A 59 -3.06 -2.10 -13.43
CA ALA A 59 -2.77 -2.17 -12.01
C ALA A 59 -3.43 -1.02 -11.26
N LEU A 60 -3.93 -1.31 -10.05
CA LEU A 60 -4.46 -0.30 -9.15
C LEU A 60 -3.32 0.29 -8.33
N CYS A 61 -3.26 1.61 -8.23
CA CYS A 61 -2.23 2.29 -7.45
C CYS A 61 -2.88 3.31 -6.53
N VAL A 62 -2.35 3.44 -5.31
CA VAL A 62 -2.72 4.51 -4.38
C VAL A 62 -1.48 5.29 -3.96
N LEU A 63 -1.66 6.52 -3.52
CA LEU A 63 -0.60 7.40 -3.03
C LEU A 63 -0.17 6.98 -1.62
N GLY A 64 1.13 6.99 -1.33
CA GLY A 64 1.70 6.83 0.00
C GLY A 64 2.23 8.15 0.57
N ASN A 65 2.60 8.14 1.86
CA ASN A 65 3.09 9.36 2.52
C ASN A 65 4.48 9.80 2.01
N HIS A 66 5.36 8.85 1.64
CA HIS A 66 6.63 9.20 1.02
C HIS A 66 6.46 9.74 -0.39
N ASP A 67 5.50 9.26 -1.15
CA ASP A 67 5.13 9.80 -2.44
C ASP A 67 4.62 11.25 -2.29
N ALA A 68 3.71 11.48 -1.34
CA ALA A 68 3.18 12.81 -1.02
C ALA A 68 4.29 13.77 -0.55
N MET A 69 5.22 13.29 0.28
CA MET A 69 6.36 14.09 0.75
C MET A 69 7.33 14.43 -0.39
N ALA A 70 7.55 13.53 -1.33
CA ALA A 70 8.36 13.79 -2.52
C ALA A 70 7.70 14.78 -3.48
N LEU A 71 6.36 14.82 -3.54
CA LEU A 71 5.63 15.82 -4.33
C LEU A 71 5.74 17.24 -3.75
N ALA A 72 5.81 17.37 -2.42
CA ALA A 72 5.89 18.64 -1.70
C ALA A 72 6.90 18.55 -0.55
N PRO A 73 8.21 18.44 -0.84
CA PRO A 73 9.23 18.31 0.18
C PRO A 73 9.31 19.61 1.02
N PRO A 74 9.59 19.49 2.34
CA PRO A 74 9.77 20.66 3.19
C PRO A 74 10.91 21.56 2.70
N ALA A 75 10.70 22.88 2.68
CA ALA A 75 11.72 23.85 2.26
C ALA A 75 12.99 23.82 3.14
N ASN A 76 12.85 23.39 4.40
CA ASN A 76 13.94 23.26 5.36
C ASN A 76 13.89 21.86 6.00
N PRO A 77 14.45 20.84 5.34
CA PRO A 77 14.41 19.47 5.85
C PRO A 77 15.19 19.34 7.17
N ARG A 78 14.59 18.66 8.16
CA ARG A 78 15.10 18.55 9.55
C ARG A 78 15.56 17.14 9.92
N ASN A 79 15.20 16.15 9.11
CA ASN A 79 15.52 14.75 9.37
C ASN A 79 15.84 14.01 8.06
N ARG A 80 16.31 12.77 8.19
CA ARG A 80 16.72 11.95 7.02
C ARG A 80 15.58 11.68 6.04
N SER A 81 14.36 11.52 6.52
CA SER A 81 13.19 11.26 5.67
C SER A 81 12.88 12.49 4.80
N GLU A 82 12.89 13.68 5.39
CA GLU A 82 12.67 14.96 4.69
C GLU A 82 13.80 15.26 3.67
N LEU A 83 15.06 15.00 4.06
CA LEU A 83 16.20 15.10 3.12
C LEU A 83 16.08 14.11 1.97
N GLY A 84 15.66 12.87 2.25
CA GLY A 84 15.41 11.88 1.23
C GLY A 84 14.26 12.27 0.29
N ALA A 85 13.22 12.91 0.80
CA ALA A 85 12.11 13.40 0.00
C ALA A 85 12.53 14.54 -0.94
N GLN A 86 13.34 15.48 -0.45
CA GLN A 86 13.92 16.53 -1.27
C GLN A 86 14.79 15.95 -2.39
N TRP A 87 15.71 15.04 -2.04
CA TRP A 87 16.55 14.35 -3.02
C TRP A 87 15.70 13.58 -4.06
N THR A 88 14.67 12.86 -3.61
CA THR A 88 13.76 12.14 -4.50
C THR A 88 13.06 13.09 -5.47
N HIS A 89 12.55 14.23 -4.97
CA HIS A 89 11.93 15.26 -5.79
C HIS A 89 12.87 15.75 -6.90
N ASP A 90 14.12 16.00 -6.56
CA ASP A 90 15.13 16.51 -7.48
C ASP A 90 15.53 15.48 -8.57
N GLN A 91 15.32 14.18 -8.32
CA GLN A 91 15.52 13.11 -9.31
C GLN A 91 14.33 12.97 -10.28
N LEU A 92 13.12 13.35 -9.86
CA LEU A 92 11.90 13.13 -10.62
C LEU A 92 11.68 14.22 -11.67
N GLY A 93 11.44 13.82 -12.91
CA GLY A 93 11.00 14.74 -13.96
C GLY A 93 9.50 15.04 -13.89
N ASN A 94 9.04 16.04 -14.63
CA ASN A 94 7.65 16.51 -14.64
C ASN A 94 6.63 15.39 -14.90
N SER A 95 6.94 14.41 -15.76
CA SER A 95 6.04 13.29 -16.05
C SER A 95 5.89 12.32 -14.88
N HIS A 96 6.95 12.15 -14.07
CA HIS A 96 6.93 11.32 -12.86
C HIS A 96 6.12 12.02 -11.77
N ILE A 97 6.35 13.31 -11.57
CA ILE A 97 5.57 14.15 -10.64
C ILE A 97 4.09 14.11 -11.01
N ALA A 98 3.75 14.32 -12.29
CA ALA A 98 2.37 14.28 -12.75
C ALA A 98 1.71 12.91 -12.50
N PHE A 99 2.44 11.81 -12.69
CA PHE A 99 1.94 10.47 -12.38
C PHE A 99 1.65 10.31 -10.88
N LEU A 100 2.61 10.63 -10.01
CA LEU A 100 2.41 10.55 -8.56
C LEU A 100 1.24 11.43 -8.09
N GLN A 101 1.10 12.65 -8.63
CA GLN A 101 -0.02 13.55 -8.33
C GLN A 101 -1.39 12.99 -8.77
N SER A 102 -1.41 12.12 -9.77
CA SER A 102 -2.64 11.48 -10.24
C SER A 102 -3.12 10.32 -9.36
N LEU A 103 -2.28 9.83 -8.45
CA LEU A 103 -2.61 8.69 -7.60
C LEU A 103 -3.65 9.08 -6.53
N PRO A 104 -4.76 8.33 -6.40
CA PRO A 104 -5.75 8.57 -5.37
C PRO A 104 -5.25 8.10 -4.00
N LEU A 105 -5.84 8.62 -2.92
CA LEU A 105 -5.58 8.15 -1.55
C LEU A 105 -6.17 6.75 -1.29
N THR A 106 -7.24 6.40 -2.01
CA THR A 106 -7.91 5.09 -1.89
C THR A 106 -8.35 4.60 -3.26
N ALA A 107 -8.41 3.30 -3.45
CA ALA A 107 -8.95 2.67 -4.66
C ALA A 107 -9.86 1.50 -4.32
N ARG A 108 -10.81 1.20 -5.20
CA ARG A 108 -11.70 0.03 -5.07
C ARG A 108 -11.11 -1.15 -5.82
N LEU A 109 -11.10 -2.31 -5.18
CA LEU A 109 -10.79 -3.58 -5.83
C LEU A 109 -12.06 -4.43 -5.85
N GLY A 110 -12.71 -4.49 -7.01
CA GLY A 110 -14.04 -5.07 -7.12
C GLY A 110 -15.09 -4.31 -6.28
N SER A 111 -16.13 -5.03 -5.85
CA SER A 111 -17.23 -4.43 -5.08
C SER A 111 -17.00 -4.40 -3.57
N SER A 112 -16.07 -5.21 -3.05
CA SER A 112 -16.00 -5.48 -1.60
C SER A 112 -14.65 -5.16 -0.95
N ALA A 113 -13.64 -4.73 -1.71
CA ALA A 113 -12.33 -4.41 -1.16
C ALA A 113 -11.96 -2.94 -1.36
N LEU A 114 -11.34 -2.35 -0.34
CA LEU A 114 -10.76 -1.02 -0.33
C LEU A 114 -9.23 -1.14 -0.21
N LEU A 115 -8.53 -0.44 -1.07
CA LEU A 115 -7.08 -0.28 -1.05
C LEU A 115 -6.77 1.11 -0.49
N VAL A 116 -5.82 1.19 0.42
CA VAL A 116 -5.35 2.43 1.04
C VAL A 116 -3.89 2.24 1.44
N HIS A 117 -3.09 3.31 1.50
CA HIS A 117 -1.70 3.14 1.94
C HIS A 117 -1.59 2.85 3.44
N ALA A 118 -2.23 3.65 4.27
CA ALA A 118 -2.20 3.53 5.73
C ALA A 118 -3.59 3.10 6.28
N SER A 119 -4.27 3.96 7.02
CA SER A 119 -5.61 3.69 7.54
C SER A 119 -6.70 4.27 6.63
N ALA A 120 -7.84 3.58 6.49
CA ALA A 120 -9.03 4.12 5.85
C ALA A 120 -9.69 5.23 6.70
N ASP A 121 -9.35 5.31 7.99
CA ASP A 121 -9.73 6.42 8.87
C ASP A 121 -8.80 7.62 8.59
N MET A 122 -9.32 8.60 7.86
CA MET A 122 -8.61 9.82 7.44
C MET A 122 -7.33 9.50 6.62
N PRO A 123 -7.43 8.94 5.41
CA PRO A 123 -6.29 8.42 4.63
C PRO A 123 -5.12 9.39 4.46
N ALA A 124 -5.39 10.69 4.31
CA ALA A 124 -4.37 11.72 4.16
C ALA A 124 -3.58 12.05 5.45
N GLN A 125 -3.95 11.45 6.59
CA GLN A 125 -3.22 11.61 7.85
C GLN A 125 -2.20 10.50 8.10
N TRP A 126 -2.15 9.48 7.24
CA TRP A 126 -1.17 8.41 7.27
C TRP A 126 -1.08 7.70 8.63
N ARG A 127 -2.26 7.48 9.28
CA ARG A 127 -2.32 6.85 10.60
C ARG A 127 -1.87 5.39 10.51
N TYR A 128 -0.96 5.00 11.39
CA TYR A 128 -0.51 3.61 11.50
C TYR A 128 -1.62 2.67 11.99
N VAL A 129 -1.65 1.47 11.45
CA VAL A 129 -2.52 0.38 11.92
C VAL A 129 -1.65 -0.62 12.70
N GLU A 130 -1.23 -0.22 13.91
CA GLU A 130 -0.29 -1.00 14.73
C GLU A 130 -0.98 -1.91 15.75
N ASP A 131 -2.24 -1.63 16.07
CA ASP A 131 -3.02 -2.37 17.06
C ASP A 131 -4.46 -2.67 16.60
N SER A 132 -5.16 -3.45 17.41
CA SER A 132 -6.55 -3.84 17.14
C SER A 132 -7.50 -2.65 17.09
N ASN A 133 -7.29 -1.62 17.91
CA ASN A 133 -8.15 -0.44 17.92
C ASN A 133 -7.99 0.39 16.63
N ALA A 134 -6.75 0.53 16.14
CA ALA A 134 -6.48 1.19 14.88
C ALA A 134 -7.07 0.39 13.69
N ALA A 135 -6.94 -0.94 13.71
CA ALA A 135 -7.54 -1.82 12.70
C ALA A 135 -9.07 -1.71 12.70
N GLU A 136 -9.72 -1.71 13.85
CA GLU A 136 -11.19 -1.57 13.98
C GLU A 136 -11.66 -0.21 13.45
N ARG A 137 -10.97 0.88 13.81
CA ARG A 137 -11.28 2.22 13.27
C ARG A 137 -11.19 2.26 11.75
N SER A 138 -10.11 1.68 11.19
CA SER A 138 -9.91 1.62 9.73
C SER A 138 -11.01 0.82 9.02
N MET A 139 -11.39 -0.35 9.57
CA MET A 139 -12.48 -1.18 9.02
C MET A 139 -13.83 -0.48 9.12
N THR A 140 -14.11 0.18 10.24
CA THR A 140 -15.34 0.95 10.44
C THR A 140 -15.43 2.14 9.48
N ALA A 141 -14.32 2.88 9.32
CA ALA A 141 -14.26 3.98 8.37
C ALA A 141 -14.49 3.52 6.93
N ALA A 142 -13.90 2.39 6.54
CA ALA A 142 -14.12 1.81 5.22
C ALA A 142 -15.59 1.46 4.96
N GLN A 143 -16.30 0.92 5.96
CA GLN A 143 -17.74 0.65 5.87
C GLN A 143 -18.59 1.91 5.86
N GLY A 144 -18.11 2.99 6.48
CA GLY A 144 -18.73 4.31 6.38
C GLY A 144 -18.67 4.89 4.96
N ILE A 145 -17.66 4.51 4.16
CA ILE A 145 -17.56 4.86 2.73
C ILE A 145 -18.58 4.04 1.93
N ASP A 146 -18.61 2.73 2.14
CA ASP A 146 -19.54 1.82 1.48
C ASP A 146 -19.73 0.56 2.35
N PRO A 147 -20.96 0.26 2.82
CA PRO A 147 -21.25 -0.94 3.62
C PRO A 147 -20.94 -2.27 2.93
N ALA A 148 -20.75 -2.29 1.62
CA ALA A 148 -20.32 -3.47 0.86
C ALA A 148 -18.84 -3.82 1.08
N ILE A 149 -18.02 -2.91 1.60
CA ILE A 149 -16.61 -3.17 1.86
C ILE A 149 -16.47 -4.19 3.00
N ARG A 150 -15.86 -5.30 2.67
CA ARG A 150 -15.53 -6.40 3.60
C ARG A 150 -14.05 -6.53 3.86
N TYR A 151 -13.23 -6.04 2.93
CA TYR A 151 -11.78 -6.19 2.93
C TYR A 151 -11.13 -4.82 2.85
N VAL A 152 -10.17 -4.55 3.73
CA VAL A 152 -9.29 -3.40 3.66
C VAL A 152 -7.87 -3.91 3.50
N PHE A 153 -7.13 -3.44 2.51
CA PHE A 153 -5.72 -3.77 2.35
C PHE A 153 -4.88 -2.49 2.44
N CYS A 154 -3.82 -2.56 3.25
CA CYS A 154 -2.91 -1.45 3.46
C CYS A 154 -1.45 -1.91 3.61
N GLY A 155 -0.52 -0.95 3.60
CA GLY A 155 0.91 -1.09 3.86
C GLY A 155 1.34 -0.28 5.08
N HIS A 156 2.33 0.61 4.90
CA HIS A 156 2.81 1.63 5.83
C HIS A 156 3.50 1.13 7.10
N VAL A 157 3.04 0.03 7.68
CA VAL A 157 3.63 -0.58 8.90
C VAL A 157 4.90 -1.39 8.60
N HIS A 158 5.05 -1.89 7.36
CA HIS A 158 6.13 -2.74 6.87
C HIS A 158 6.15 -4.16 7.46
N GLU A 159 5.12 -4.56 8.20
CA GLU A 159 4.92 -5.92 8.71
C GLU A 159 3.73 -6.58 8.03
N GLN A 160 3.73 -7.91 7.91
CA GLN A 160 2.57 -8.64 7.42
C GLN A 160 1.67 -9.04 8.58
N VAL A 161 0.46 -8.52 8.60
CA VAL A 161 -0.53 -8.78 9.65
C VAL A 161 -1.93 -8.90 9.06
N LEU A 162 -2.71 -9.84 9.57
CA LEU A 162 -4.13 -9.96 9.26
C LEU A 162 -4.98 -9.72 10.51
N TYR A 163 -6.01 -8.91 10.34
CA TYR A 163 -7.07 -8.71 11.32
C TYR A 163 -8.40 -9.20 10.75
N PHE A 164 -9.24 -9.81 11.57
CA PHE A 164 -10.58 -10.20 11.17
C PHE A 164 -11.57 -10.15 12.32
N LEU A 165 -12.83 -9.84 12.01
CA LEU A 165 -13.92 -9.91 12.97
C LEU A 165 -14.48 -11.32 13.05
N THR A 166 -14.60 -11.85 14.28
CA THR A 166 -15.34 -13.09 14.56
C THR A 166 -16.85 -12.86 14.45
N PRO A 167 -17.68 -13.94 14.42
CA PRO A 167 -19.15 -13.79 14.47
C PRO A 167 -19.67 -13.07 15.71
N THR A 168 -18.90 -13.07 16.81
CA THR A 168 -19.22 -12.37 18.06
C THR A 168 -18.61 -10.96 18.11
N ALA A 169 -18.25 -10.38 16.97
CA ALA A 169 -17.65 -9.06 16.83
C ALA A 169 -16.31 -8.86 17.60
N LYS A 170 -15.61 -9.96 17.93
CA LYS A 170 -14.26 -9.86 18.51
C LYS A 170 -13.23 -9.73 17.39
N LEU A 171 -12.38 -8.72 17.46
CA LEU A 171 -11.28 -8.55 16.52
C LEU A 171 -10.11 -9.49 16.89
N MET A 172 -9.68 -10.27 15.91
CA MET A 172 -8.54 -11.18 16.02
C MET A 172 -7.38 -10.67 15.17
N ARG A 173 -6.16 -10.89 15.62
CA ARG A 173 -4.90 -10.53 14.93
C ARG A 173 -4.01 -11.76 14.81
N PHE A 174 -3.37 -11.96 13.65
CA PHE A 174 -2.30 -12.94 13.49
C PHE A 174 -1.36 -12.54 12.35
N ALA A 175 -0.12 -13.03 12.42
CA ALA A 175 0.83 -12.93 11.31
C ALA A 175 0.62 -14.13 10.36
N PRO A 176 0.43 -13.91 9.04
CA PRO A 176 0.32 -15.01 8.10
C PRO A 176 1.67 -15.71 7.94
N GLU A 177 1.64 -17.02 7.78
CA GLU A 177 2.83 -17.80 7.47
C GLU A 177 3.07 -17.78 5.96
N PRO A 178 4.29 -17.44 5.48
CA PRO A 178 4.59 -17.40 4.06
C PRO A 178 4.34 -18.74 3.37
N GLY A 179 3.65 -18.70 2.22
CA GLY A 179 3.31 -19.89 1.44
C GLY A 179 2.11 -20.69 1.97
N VAL A 180 1.54 -20.32 3.11
CA VAL A 180 0.36 -21.00 3.68
C VAL A 180 -0.91 -20.22 3.34
N PRO A 181 -1.84 -20.78 2.54
CA PRO A 181 -3.10 -20.12 2.24
C PRO A 181 -3.96 -19.89 3.47
N VAL A 182 -4.47 -18.69 3.63
CA VAL A 182 -5.39 -18.32 4.71
C VAL A 182 -6.82 -18.38 4.19
N PRO A 183 -7.70 -19.23 4.75
CA PRO A 183 -9.12 -19.23 4.40
C PRO A 183 -9.78 -17.92 4.80
N VAL A 184 -10.40 -17.22 3.83
CA VAL A 184 -11.05 -15.94 4.03
C VAL A 184 -12.56 -16.07 3.77
N PRO A 185 -13.38 -16.37 4.81
CA PRO A 185 -14.83 -16.45 4.67
C PRO A 185 -15.44 -15.11 4.23
N THR A 186 -16.25 -15.13 3.18
CA THR A 186 -16.82 -13.93 2.55
C THR A 186 -17.79 -13.13 3.44
N HIS A 187 -18.33 -13.75 4.48
CA HIS A 187 -19.24 -13.11 5.44
C HIS A 187 -18.50 -12.34 6.55
N ARG A 188 -17.16 -12.42 6.63
CA ARG A 188 -16.35 -11.72 7.63
C ARG A 188 -15.72 -10.47 7.05
N GLN A 189 -15.38 -9.56 7.95
CA GLN A 189 -14.58 -8.39 7.65
C GLN A 189 -13.12 -8.67 7.94
N TRP A 190 -12.24 -8.21 7.06
CA TRP A 190 -10.80 -8.40 7.13
C TRP A 190 -10.05 -7.11 6.87
N LEU A 191 -8.94 -6.94 7.58
CA LEU A 191 -7.93 -5.97 7.23
C LEU A 191 -6.60 -6.69 7.09
N GLY A 192 -5.94 -6.51 5.95
CA GLY A 192 -4.63 -7.07 5.66
C GLY A 192 -3.59 -5.98 5.49
N ILE A 193 -2.54 -6.02 6.32
CA ILE A 193 -1.32 -5.25 6.11
C ILE A 193 -0.38 -6.14 5.32
N VAL A 194 0.04 -5.68 4.13
CA VAL A 194 0.71 -6.54 3.14
C VAL A 194 2.24 -6.61 3.30
N GLY A 195 2.80 -5.85 4.24
CA GLY A 195 4.24 -5.75 4.43
C GLY A 195 4.91 -4.75 3.51
N SER A 196 6.23 -4.85 3.34
CA SER A 196 7.03 -3.94 2.53
C SER A 196 7.86 -4.71 1.51
N VAL A 197 7.90 -4.22 0.28
CA VAL A 197 8.75 -4.74 -0.80
C VAL A 197 10.20 -4.27 -0.62
N GLY A 198 10.40 -2.98 -0.41
CA GLY A 198 11.73 -2.36 -0.49
C GLY A 198 12.39 -2.08 0.86
N GLN A 199 11.63 -2.07 1.96
CA GLN A 199 12.11 -1.68 3.30
C GLN A 199 11.45 -2.52 4.39
N PRO A 200 11.62 -3.85 4.43
CA PRO A 200 11.04 -4.68 5.48
C PRO A 200 11.63 -4.31 6.86
N ARG A 201 10.84 -4.52 7.91
CA ARG A 201 11.21 -4.26 9.31
C ARG A 201 11.10 -5.54 10.14
#